data_d8f738ea5f9443e6764cd53b5b2a4d4b
#
_entry.id   d8f738ea5f9443e6764cd53b5b2a4d4b
#
_cell.length_a   1.000
_cell.length_b   1.000
_cell.length_c   1.000
_cell.angle_alpha   90.00
_cell.angle_beta   90.00
_cell.angle_gamma   90.00
#
_symmetry.space_group_name_H-M   'P 1'
#
loop_
_entity.id
_entity.type
_entity.pdbx_description
1 polymer ?
#
loop_
_entity_poly.entity_id
_entity_poly.type
_entity_poly.pdbx_seq_one_letter_code
_entity_poly.pdbx_strand_id
1 'polypeptide(L)'
;MIEVYTDGSCLGNPGTGGWAFLILNDGGITNHFGYQLDTTNNQMELTAAINALEFIKENDEITLFTDSVYVKNGITSWITNWKKNNWKNSQKKEVKNKDLWIKLDILNSQKKIIWKWVKAHDINDHNNRVDLLAREAAEKLIKSSFD
;
A
#
# COMPACT_ATOMS: atom_id res chain seq x y z
N MET A 1 7.83 -19.14 1.36
CA MET A 1 6.85 -18.17 0.81
C MET A 1 6.55 -17.10 1.85
N ILE A 2 6.50 -15.84 1.42
CA ILE A 2 6.22 -14.71 2.30
C ILE A 2 4.83 -14.19 1.98
N GLU A 3 4.01 -14.00 3.00
CA GLU A 3 2.70 -13.36 2.85
C GLU A 3 2.73 -11.98 3.47
N VAL A 4 2.17 -11.00 2.78
CA VAL A 4 2.18 -9.60 3.21
C VAL A 4 0.76 -9.04 3.11
N TYR A 5 0.34 -8.34 4.16
CA TYR A 5 -0.91 -7.60 4.18
C TYR A 5 -0.58 -6.12 4.32
N THR A 6 -1.19 -5.28 3.48
CA THR A 6 -0.95 -3.84 3.49
C THR A 6 -2.27 -3.09 3.57
N ASP A 7 -2.24 -1.92 4.20
CA ASP A 7 -3.41 -1.04 4.23
C ASP A 7 -3.00 0.40 4.44
N GLY A 8 -3.84 1.30 3.96
CA GLY A 8 -3.70 2.74 4.15
C GLY A 8 -5.00 3.34 4.62
N SER A 9 -4.92 4.39 5.40
CA SER A 9 -6.07 5.07 5.96
C SER A 9 -5.83 6.58 5.97
N CYS A 10 -6.90 7.34 5.84
CA CYS A 10 -6.80 8.80 5.86
C CYS A 10 -7.96 9.39 6.64
N LEU A 11 -7.64 10.28 7.59
CA LEU A 11 -8.64 10.99 8.39
C LEU A 11 -9.05 12.25 7.62
N GLY A 12 -10.11 12.12 6.82
CA GLY A 12 -10.42 13.13 5.82
C GLY A 12 -9.62 12.85 4.55
N ASN A 13 -10.11 13.20 3.40
CA ASN A 13 -9.46 12.85 2.14
C ASN A 13 -9.48 14.06 1.19
N PRO A 14 -8.46 14.95 1.22
CA PRO A 14 -7.16 14.80 1.89
C PRO A 14 -7.18 15.08 3.38
N GLY A 15 -6.11 14.64 4.06
CA GLY A 15 -5.95 14.86 5.49
C GLY A 15 -4.75 14.08 6.03
N THR A 16 -4.72 13.90 7.35
CA THR A 16 -3.68 13.10 7.98
C THR A 16 -3.93 11.63 7.70
N GLY A 17 -2.90 10.92 7.26
CA GLY A 17 -3.03 9.51 6.92
C GLY A 17 -2.06 8.61 7.66
N GLY A 18 -2.36 7.33 7.63
CA GLY A 18 -1.50 6.28 8.16
C GLY A 18 -1.40 5.12 7.19
N TRP A 19 -0.31 4.38 7.29
CA TRP A 19 -0.08 3.17 6.51
C TRP A 19 0.44 2.08 7.43
N ALA A 20 0.20 0.84 7.07
CA ALA A 20 0.68 -0.31 7.83
C ALA A 20 0.89 -1.50 6.94
N PHE A 21 1.81 -2.37 7.34
CA PHE A 21 1.94 -3.68 6.72
C PHE A 21 2.27 -4.72 7.77
N LEU A 22 1.92 -5.97 7.44
CA LEU A 22 2.14 -7.13 8.28
C LEU A 22 2.76 -8.21 7.42
N ILE A 23 3.88 -8.78 7.88
CA ILE A 23 4.61 -9.80 7.14
C ILE A 23 4.54 -11.10 7.91
N LEU A 24 4.07 -12.16 7.22
CA LEU A 24 4.06 -13.52 7.73
C LEU A 24 5.16 -14.30 7.03
N ASN A 25 6.08 -14.81 7.83
CA ASN A 25 7.20 -15.60 7.34
C ASN A 25 7.35 -16.83 8.26
N ASP A 26 8.16 -17.79 7.86
CA ASP A 26 8.36 -19.04 8.60
C ASP A 26 8.71 -18.84 10.07
N GLY A 27 9.29 -17.71 10.42
CA GLY A 27 9.69 -17.41 11.79
C GLY A 27 8.71 -16.60 12.61
N GLY A 28 7.57 -16.17 12.06
CA GLY A 28 6.58 -15.42 12.82
C GLY A 28 5.95 -14.26 12.06
N ILE A 29 5.47 -13.30 12.82
CA ILE A 29 4.73 -12.14 12.32
C ILE A 29 5.49 -10.85 12.66
N THR A 30 5.71 -10.00 11.66
CA THR A 30 6.31 -8.68 11.83
C THR A 30 5.33 -7.64 11.31
N ASN A 31 5.15 -6.55 12.06
CA ASN A 31 4.31 -5.46 11.57
C ASN A 31 5.03 -4.11 11.73
N HIS A 32 4.72 -3.19 10.83
CA HIS A 32 5.23 -1.83 10.83
C HIS A 32 4.12 -0.88 10.41
N PHE A 33 4.22 0.35 10.85
CA PHE A 33 3.24 1.38 10.52
C PHE A 33 3.92 2.76 10.53
N GLY A 34 3.27 3.73 9.91
CA GLY A 34 3.74 5.10 9.88
C GLY A 34 2.60 6.04 9.51
N TYR A 35 2.90 7.33 9.46
CA TYR A 35 1.89 8.35 9.20
C TYR A 35 2.45 9.43 8.29
N GLN A 36 1.54 10.24 7.75
CA GLN A 36 1.90 11.36 6.89
C GLN A 36 0.85 12.45 6.99
N LEU A 37 1.32 13.71 7.04
CA LEU A 37 0.44 14.87 6.96
C LEU A 37 0.04 15.09 5.50
N ASP A 38 -1.12 15.70 5.27
CA ASP A 38 -1.56 16.13 3.93
C ASP A 38 -1.44 15.03 2.87
N THR A 39 -2.17 13.96 3.07
CA THR A 39 -2.14 12.83 2.15
C THR A 39 -3.57 12.42 1.78
N THR A 40 -3.69 11.37 0.97
CA THR A 40 -4.97 10.80 0.57
C THR A 40 -4.99 9.32 0.89
N ASN A 41 -6.18 8.73 0.90
CA ASN A 41 -6.32 7.30 1.12
C ASN A 41 -5.53 6.49 0.08
N ASN A 42 -5.63 6.86 -1.19
CA ASN A 42 -4.91 6.16 -2.26
C ASN A 42 -3.40 6.26 -2.12
N GLN A 43 -2.89 7.43 -1.70
CA GLN A 43 -1.46 7.59 -1.44
C GLN A 43 -0.99 6.71 -0.30
N MET A 44 -1.79 6.59 0.75
CA MET A 44 -1.44 5.72 1.89
C MET A 44 -1.47 4.25 1.53
N GLU A 45 -2.42 3.83 0.69
CA GLU A 45 -2.47 2.47 0.19
C GLU A 45 -1.22 2.13 -0.63
N LEU A 46 -0.81 3.01 -1.52
CA LEU A 46 0.42 2.85 -2.30
C LEU A 46 1.66 2.83 -1.40
N THR A 47 1.71 3.75 -0.43
CA THR A 47 2.83 3.87 0.49
C THR A 47 3.00 2.61 1.33
N ALA A 48 1.90 2.00 1.79
CA ALA A 48 1.95 0.76 2.54
C ALA A 48 2.59 -0.37 1.71
N ALA A 49 2.16 -0.51 0.47
CA ALA A 49 2.71 -1.54 -0.43
C ALA A 49 4.19 -1.29 -0.73
N ILE A 50 4.55 -0.05 -1.03
CA ILE A 50 5.94 0.33 -1.31
C ILE A 50 6.83 0.03 -0.11
N ASN A 51 6.44 0.47 1.08
CA ASN A 51 7.24 0.27 2.28
C ASN A 51 7.39 -1.20 2.64
N ALA A 52 6.34 -1.99 2.46
CA ALA A 52 6.41 -3.43 2.70
C ALA A 52 7.41 -4.11 1.77
N LEU A 53 7.37 -3.79 0.48
CA LEU A 53 8.26 -4.40 -0.50
C LEU A 53 9.71 -3.93 -0.35
N GLU A 54 9.93 -2.68 0.06
CA GLU A 54 11.27 -2.20 0.38
C GLU A 54 11.84 -2.86 1.63
N PHE A 55 10.99 -3.18 2.60
CA PHE A 55 11.40 -3.83 3.84
C PHE A 55 11.86 -5.27 3.61
N ILE A 56 11.22 -5.98 2.66
CA ILE A 56 11.53 -7.39 2.39
C ILE A 56 12.77 -7.46 1.51
N LYS A 57 13.86 -8.02 2.06
CA LYS A 57 15.13 -8.16 1.35
C LYS A 57 15.34 -9.53 0.73
N GLU A 58 14.55 -10.52 1.14
CA GLU A 58 14.64 -11.89 0.65
C GLU A 58 14.16 -11.98 -0.81
N ASN A 59 14.69 -12.98 -1.51
CA ASN A 59 14.31 -13.25 -2.90
C ASN A 59 13.20 -14.30 -3.04
N ASP A 60 12.45 -14.53 -1.96
CA ASP A 60 11.33 -15.45 -1.97
C ASP A 60 10.13 -14.90 -2.74
N GLU A 61 9.27 -15.81 -3.16
CA GLU A 61 7.99 -15.44 -3.73
C GLU A 61 7.12 -14.78 -2.66
N ILE A 62 6.50 -13.66 -3.02
CA ILE A 62 5.69 -12.86 -2.12
C ILE A 62 4.25 -12.91 -2.60
N THR A 63 3.31 -13.20 -1.68
CA THR A 63 1.89 -12.99 -1.93
C THR A 63 1.48 -11.75 -1.16
N LEU A 64 1.07 -10.70 -1.85
CA LEU A 64 0.68 -9.44 -1.23
C LEU A 64 -0.83 -9.27 -1.29
N PHE A 65 -1.45 -9.14 -0.13
CA PHE A 65 -2.89 -8.97 0.04
C PHE A 65 -3.20 -7.50 0.27
N THR A 66 -4.14 -6.96 -0.49
CA THR A 66 -4.62 -5.59 -0.32
C THR A 66 -6.14 -5.56 -0.45
N ASP A 67 -6.81 -4.69 0.30
CA ASP A 67 -8.23 -4.44 0.09
C ASP A 67 -8.46 -3.25 -0.84
N SER A 68 -7.40 -2.63 -1.33
CA SER A 68 -7.50 -1.50 -2.25
C SER A 68 -7.66 -1.97 -3.69
N VAL A 69 -8.83 -1.75 -4.24
CA VAL A 69 -9.10 -2.00 -5.66
C VAL A 69 -8.21 -1.11 -6.53
N TYR A 70 -7.96 0.12 -6.08
CA TYR A 70 -7.09 1.08 -6.77
C TYR A 70 -5.67 0.52 -6.95
N VAL A 71 -5.07 0.02 -5.87
CA VAL A 71 -3.72 -0.56 -5.93
C VAL A 71 -3.69 -1.81 -6.81
N LYS A 72 -4.63 -2.72 -6.59
CA LYS A 72 -4.66 -3.97 -7.34
C LYS A 72 -4.83 -3.72 -8.84
N ASN A 73 -5.81 -2.91 -9.21
CA ASN A 73 -6.09 -2.64 -10.62
C ASN A 73 -4.97 -1.86 -11.30
N GLY A 74 -4.36 -0.93 -10.56
CA GLY A 74 -3.25 -0.15 -11.11
C GLY A 74 -2.06 -1.02 -11.45
N ILE A 75 -1.62 -1.85 -10.51
CA ILE A 75 -0.40 -2.64 -10.69
C ILE A 75 -0.61 -3.81 -11.66
N THR A 76 -1.82 -4.36 -11.75
CA THR A 76 -2.10 -5.51 -12.62
C THR A 76 -2.60 -5.13 -14.01
N SER A 77 -3.15 -3.93 -14.17
CA SER A 77 -3.79 -3.54 -15.45
C SER A 77 -3.36 -2.17 -15.96
N TRP A 78 -3.59 -1.11 -15.17
CA TRP A 78 -3.42 0.27 -15.67
C TRP A 78 -1.99 0.64 -16.00
N ILE A 79 -1.06 0.14 -15.23
CA ILE A 79 0.36 0.54 -15.32
C ILE A 79 0.97 0.19 -16.67
N THR A 80 0.51 -0.88 -17.31
CA THR A 80 0.99 -1.29 -18.63
C THR A 80 0.70 -0.20 -19.66
N ASN A 81 -0.50 0.37 -19.65
CA ASN A 81 -0.87 1.45 -20.55
C ASN A 81 -0.17 2.75 -20.20
N TRP A 82 -0.03 3.05 -18.92
CA TRP A 82 0.68 4.26 -18.49
C TRP A 82 2.12 4.25 -18.98
N LYS A 83 2.80 3.14 -18.87
CA LYS A 83 4.20 3.01 -19.33
C LYS A 83 4.30 3.22 -20.84
N LYS A 84 3.36 2.68 -21.62
CA LYS A 84 3.32 2.86 -23.08
C LYS A 84 3.04 4.31 -23.46
N ASN A 85 2.29 5.03 -22.66
CA ASN A 85 1.85 6.40 -22.93
C ASN A 85 2.68 7.44 -22.17
N ASN A 86 3.89 7.08 -21.77
CA ASN A 86 4.83 7.98 -21.11
C ASN A 86 4.27 8.55 -19.81
N TRP A 87 3.55 7.71 -19.05
CA TRP A 87 2.91 8.03 -17.77
C TRP A 87 1.87 9.14 -17.89
N LYS A 88 1.14 9.12 -18.99
CA LYS A 88 -0.01 10.02 -19.19
C LYS A 88 -1.29 9.21 -19.32
N ASN A 89 -2.39 9.77 -18.81
CA ASN A 89 -3.69 9.13 -18.89
C ASN A 89 -4.32 9.37 -20.27
N SER A 90 -5.56 8.90 -20.45
CA SER A 90 -6.29 9.03 -21.72
C SER A 90 -6.54 10.48 -22.14
N GLN A 91 -6.50 11.43 -21.19
CA GLN A 91 -6.66 12.86 -21.46
C GLN A 91 -5.32 13.57 -21.66
N LYS A 92 -4.23 12.82 -21.82
CA LYS A 92 -2.86 13.29 -22.00
C LYS A 92 -2.33 14.08 -20.81
N LYS A 93 -2.92 13.92 -19.64
CA LYS A 93 -2.47 14.50 -18.38
C LYS A 93 -1.60 13.51 -17.63
N GLU A 94 -0.66 14.03 -16.85
CA GLU A 94 0.19 13.19 -16.01
C GLU A 94 -0.65 12.30 -15.07
N VAL A 95 -0.28 11.03 -14.95
CA VAL A 95 -0.97 10.08 -14.08
C VAL A 95 -0.92 10.56 -12.64
N LYS A 96 -2.06 10.55 -11.96
CA LYS A 96 -2.14 10.92 -10.56
C LYS A 96 -1.32 9.95 -9.72
N ASN A 97 -0.57 10.48 -8.76
CA ASN A 97 0.35 9.70 -7.90
C ASN A 97 1.45 8.99 -8.70
N LYS A 98 1.85 9.58 -9.82
CA LYS A 98 2.83 9.01 -10.73
C LYS A 98 4.10 8.54 -10.04
N ASP A 99 4.68 9.36 -9.15
CA ASP A 99 5.94 9.02 -8.49
C ASP A 99 5.81 7.77 -7.62
N LEU A 100 4.69 7.62 -6.94
CA LEU A 100 4.42 6.42 -6.13
C LEU A 100 4.23 5.19 -7.01
N TRP A 101 3.51 5.35 -8.12
CA TRP A 101 3.31 4.26 -9.07
C TRP A 101 4.61 3.79 -9.71
N ILE A 102 5.50 4.71 -10.04
CA ILE A 102 6.81 4.37 -10.62
C ILE A 102 7.64 3.56 -9.60
N LYS A 103 7.65 4.00 -8.35
CA LYS A 103 8.35 3.27 -7.28
C LYS A 103 7.80 1.85 -7.13
N LEU A 104 6.48 1.73 -7.10
CA LEU A 104 5.83 0.43 -6.94
C LEU A 104 6.12 -0.47 -8.15
N ASP A 105 6.11 0.07 -9.35
CA ASP A 105 6.42 -0.67 -10.57
C ASP A 105 7.84 -1.24 -10.54
N ILE A 106 8.80 -0.43 -10.12
CA ILE A 106 10.19 -0.88 -10.01
C ILE A 106 10.30 -2.04 -9.02
N LEU A 107 9.70 -1.90 -7.85
CA LEU A 107 9.72 -2.97 -6.84
C LEU A 107 9.02 -4.24 -7.34
N ASN A 108 7.91 -4.07 -8.03
CA ASN A 108 7.14 -5.18 -8.58
C ASN A 108 7.95 -5.95 -9.64
N SER A 109 8.77 -5.25 -10.42
CA SER A 109 9.60 -5.88 -11.45
C SER A 109 10.83 -6.58 -10.88
N GLN A 110 11.28 -6.18 -9.71
CA GLN A 110 12.47 -6.74 -9.04
C GLN A 110 12.17 -8.00 -8.24
N LYS A 111 10.91 -8.27 -7.96
CA LYS A 111 10.49 -9.34 -7.06
C LYS A 111 9.39 -10.18 -7.72
N LYS A 112 9.23 -11.42 -7.26
CA LYS A 112 8.13 -12.29 -7.69
C LYS A 112 6.95 -12.06 -6.77
N ILE A 113 5.98 -11.28 -7.21
CA ILE A 113 4.84 -10.88 -6.38
C ILE A 113 3.55 -11.37 -7.00
N ILE A 114 2.74 -12.06 -6.21
CA ILE A 114 1.37 -12.41 -6.54
C ILE A 114 0.47 -11.43 -5.79
N TRP A 115 -0.30 -10.64 -6.53
CA TRP A 115 -1.21 -9.66 -5.96
C TRP A 115 -2.58 -10.28 -5.76
N LYS A 116 -3.08 -10.22 -4.53
CA LYS A 116 -4.42 -10.73 -4.19
C LYS A 116 -5.25 -9.65 -3.54
N TRP A 117 -6.47 -9.48 -4.03
CA TRP A 117 -7.42 -8.59 -3.41
C TRP A 117 -8.19 -9.34 -2.33
N VAL A 118 -8.41 -8.69 -1.17
CA VAL A 118 -9.26 -9.18 -0.10
C VAL A 118 -10.32 -8.15 0.18
N LYS A 119 -11.50 -8.62 0.61
CA LYS A 119 -12.60 -7.71 0.93
C LYS A 119 -12.33 -7.01 2.25
N ALA A 120 -12.51 -5.68 2.28
CA ALA A 120 -12.35 -4.90 3.49
C ALA A 120 -13.39 -5.32 4.54
N HIS A 121 -12.98 -5.34 5.81
CA HIS A 121 -13.85 -5.66 6.96
C HIS A 121 -14.56 -7.01 6.84
N ASP A 122 -13.95 -7.96 6.16
CA ASP A 122 -14.44 -9.32 6.05
C ASP A 122 -13.77 -10.20 7.12
N ILE A 123 -13.84 -11.53 6.95
CA ILE A 123 -13.34 -12.50 7.94
C ILE A 123 -11.82 -12.64 7.99
N ASN A 124 -11.08 -11.89 7.19
CA ASN A 124 -9.62 -11.98 7.17
C ASN A 124 -9.02 -11.19 8.34
N ASP A 125 -8.56 -11.91 9.36
CA ASP A 125 -8.01 -11.29 10.58
C ASP A 125 -6.77 -10.44 10.33
N HIS A 126 -5.90 -10.88 9.43
CA HIS A 126 -4.68 -10.13 9.12
C HIS A 126 -4.99 -8.83 8.41
N ASN A 127 -5.94 -8.84 7.49
CA ASN A 127 -6.36 -7.62 6.82
C ASN A 127 -7.01 -6.65 7.80
N ASN A 128 -7.84 -7.15 8.70
CA ASN A 128 -8.47 -6.32 9.74
C ASN A 128 -7.42 -5.72 10.68
N ARG A 129 -6.36 -6.46 10.97
CA ARG A 129 -5.29 -5.97 11.82
C ARG A 129 -4.50 -4.83 11.18
N VAL A 130 -4.13 -4.94 9.90
CA VAL A 130 -3.41 -3.84 9.24
C VAL A 130 -4.30 -2.62 9.06
N ASP A 131 -5.60 -2.82 8.83
CA ASP A 131 -6.56 -1.71 8.78
C ASP A 131 -6.54 -0.93 10.09
N LEU A 132 -6.61 -1.64 11.22
CA LEU A 132 -6.56 -1.02 12.53
C LEU A 132 -5.24 -0.28 12.77
N LEU A 133 -4.12 -0.90 12.42
CA LEU A 133 -2.80 -0.29 12.59
C LEU A 133 -2.66 1.00 11.77
N ALA A 134 -3.15 1.00 10.53
CA ALA A 134 -3.09 2.19 9.68
C ALA A 134 -3.93 3.32 10.24
N ARG A 135 -5.15 3.02 10.72
CA ARG A 135 -6.02 4.03 11.33
C ARG A 135 -5.41 4.59 12.61
N GLU A 136 -4.88 3.73 13.46
CA GLU A 136 -4.24 4.16 14.70
C GLU A 136 -3.01 5.04 14.44
N ALA A 137 -2.24 4.72 13.41
CA ALA A 137 -1.08 5.54 13.04
C ALA A 137 -1.50 6.96 12.67
N ALA A 138 -2.57 7.11 11.88
CA ALA A 138 -3.11 8.41 11.50
C ALA A 138 -3.63 9.17 12.73
N GLU A 139 -4.35 8.47 13.63
CA GLU A 139 -4.91 9.06 14.84
C GLU A 139 -3.83 9.53 15.82
N LYS A 140 -2.74 8.78 15.94
CA LYS A 140 -1.62 9.13 16.82
C LYS A 140 -0.99 10.46 16.45
N LEU A 141 -0.88 10.76 15.16
CA LEU A 141 -0.33 12.03 14.72
C LEU A 141 -1.21 13.20 15.18
N ILE A 142 -2.52 13.05 15.07
CA ILE A 142 -3.46 14.09 15.54
C ILE A 142 -3.32 14.30 17.04
N LYS A 143 -3.24 13.22 17.83
CA LYS A 143 -3.03 13.32 19.28
C LYS A 143 -1.76 14.06 19.62
N SER A 144 -0.66 13.75 18.94
CA SER A 144 0.63 14.41 19.15
C SER A 144 0.57 15.90 18.85
N SER A 145 -0.30 16.33 17.95
CA SER A 145 -0.46 17.73 17.57
C SER A 145 -1.16 18.56 18.64
N PHE A 146 -1.92 17.91 19.54
CA PHE A 146 -2.68 18.59 20.58
C PHE A 146 -2.04 18.48 21.98
N ASP A 147 -1.03 17.67 22.10
CA ASP A 147 -0.25 17.56 23.33
C ASP A 147 0.89 18.58 23.31
#